data_75fd23af313a6f7314a12465df702fe4
#
_entry.id   75fd23af313a6f7314a12465df702fe4
#
_cell.length_a   1.000
_cell.length_b   1.000
_cell.length_c   1.000
_cell.angle_alpha   90.00
_cell.angle_beta   90.00
_cell.angle_gamma   90.00
#
_symmetry.space_group_name_H-M   'P 1'
#
loop_
_entity.id
_entity.type
_entity.pdbx_description
1 polymer ?
#
loop_
_entity_poly.entity_id
_entity_poly.type
_entity_poly.pdbx_seq_one_letter_code
_entity_poly.pdbx_strand_id
1 'polypeptide(L)'
;MGSDVLRRADEAVVLDLPSLKEGGPLSPRYLAFVAGMGLSSLGDAAWYVALTWTLTRVTSPAVAGAVLALGGLPMLATLLAGGAVADRYGPRRVMVSADLARCGVMLAAASAVAVIGPVVPALVAVAALLSLLNAYFVPASGALRPQLLPSRHLVRGNATYLLGLRGGQAAGGPIGAALVDIGGLGLVACVNAVSFLGSAAAVLSARPLAASQRSAAKRPPPQERPPFLAQIRAGLRYVAGERRLRLLMVVVGLVELSNAGPLNIGVVLFAREAGSAAGGTGLLLSAFTAGATVSFVTTLIWPTRRRAALTLVAGILTQGACLVTLGTASSLPWGVAAYFVTGLTSGFVGITLVSLAQRWTATELRGRVMSIQALFIYASVPLGNLGIGSMIEWLGVAVTMLAHAALSCAAVAIVVATPALRGARLD
;
A
#
# COMPACT_ATOMS: atom_id res chain seq x y z
N MET A 1 -46.54 2.62 29.38
CA MET A 1 -45.19 3.10 29.10
C MET A 1 -44.13 1.98 28.83
N GLY A 2 -44.53 0.71 28.90
CA GLY A 2 -43.62 -0.43 28.68
C GLY A 2 -43.64 -1.03 27.26
N SER A 3 -44.65 -0.77 26.45
CA SER A 3 -44.82 -1.35 25.12
C SER A 3 -44.11 -0.59 23.98
N ASP A 4 -43.81 0.69 24.18
CA ASP A 4 -43.13 1.50 23.16
C ASP A 4 -41.58 1.36 23.20
N VAL A 5 -41.05 0.93 24.33
CA VAL A 5 -39.56 0.68 24.47
C VAL A 5 -39.20 -0.64 23.79
N LEU A 6 -40.05 -1.66 23.84
CA LEU A 6 -39.83 -2.94 23.17
C LEU A 6 -40.03 -2.86 21.66
N ARG A 7 -40.95 -2.00 21.18
CA ARG A 7 -41.13 -1.75 19.74
C ARG A 7 -39.92 -1.00 19.11
N ARG A 8 -39.27 -0.12 19.85
CA ARG A 8 -38.02 0.56 19.38
C ARG A 8 -36.78 -0.31 19.44
N ALA A 9 -36.79 -1.39 20.22
CA ALA A 9 -35.72 -2.35 20.25
C ALA A 9 -35.77 -3.33 19.06
N ASP A 10 -36.96 -3.62 18.53
CA ASP A 10 -37.09 -4.46 17.32
C ASP A 10 -36.82 -3.71 15.99
N GLU A 11 -36.88 -2.37 15.99
CA GLU A 11 -36.49 -1.56 14.83
C GLU A 11 -34.97 -1.30 14.74
N ALA A 12 -34.24 -1.61 15.81
CA ALA A 12 -32.78 -1.50 15.81
C ALA A 12 -32.15 -2.85 15.48
N VAL A 13 -31.60 -2.92 14.28
CA VAL A 13 -30.80 -4.04 13.74
C VAL A 13 -31.61 -5.07 12.94
N VAL A 14 -32.48 -4.64 12.08
CA VAL A 14 -32.52 -5.23 10.76
C VAL A 14 -31.26 -4.70 10.08
N LEU A 15 -30.18 -5.48 10.11
CA LEU A 15 -29.10 -5.39 9.13
C LEU A 15 -29.81 -5.48 7.78
N ASP A 16 -30.08 -4.33 7.20
CA ASP A 16 -30.50 -4.22 5.80
C ASP A 16 -29.34 -4.79 5.01
N LEU A 17 -29.32 -6.12 4.87
CA LEU A 17 -28.36 -6.83 4.05
C LEU A 17 -28.50 -6.18 2.69
N PRO A 18 -27.52 -5.39 2.24
CA PRO A 18 -27.63 -4.63 1.01
C PRO A 18 -27.99 -5.63 -0.06
N SER A 19 -29.19 -5.47 -0.57
CA SER A 19 -29.82 -6.38 -1.52
C SER A 19 -28.79 -6.80 -2.56
N LEU A 20 -28.69 -8.09 -2.85
CA LEU A 20 -27.98 -8.70 -3.98
C LEU A 20 -28.47 -8.12 -5.34
N LYS A 21 -29.31 -7.09 -5.31
CA LYS A 21 -29.84 -6.37 -6.46
C LYS A 21 -28.68 -5.74 -7.23
N GLU A 22 -28.76 -5.80 -8.54
CA GLU A 22 -27.80 -5.22 -9.49
C GLU A 22 -27.40 -3.78 -9.07
N GLY A 23 -26.07 -3.58 -8.84
CA GLY A 23 -25.48 -2.29 -8.46
C GLY A 23 -25.15 -2.08 -6.98
N GLY A 24 -25.38 -3.07 -6.08
CA GLY A 24 -24.94 -2.99 -4.68
C GLY A 24 -23.46 -3.34 -4.48
N PRO A 25 -22.84 -2.95 -3.33
CA PRO A 25 -21.43 -3.26 -3.00
C PRO A 25 -21.19 -4.75 -2.76
N LEU A 26 -22.23 -5.53 -2.60
CA LEU A 26 -22.21 -7.00 -2.51
C LEU A 26 -22.82 -7.67 -3.75
N SER A 27 -23.05 -6.92 -4.85
CA SER A 27 -23.51 -7.53 -6.10
C SER A 27 -22.44 -8.51 -6.63
N PRO A 28 -22.83 -9.64 -7.25
CA PRO A 28 -21.89 -10.63 -7.76
C PRO A 28 -20.87 -10.04 -8.72
N ARG A 29 -21.28 -9.05 -9.52
CA ARG A 29 -20.36 -8.35 -10.46
C ARG A 29 -19.33 -7.51 -9.76
N TYR A 30 -19.71 -6.79 -8.69
CA TYR A 30 -18.74 -6.00 -7.92
C TYR A 30 -17.82 -6.90 -7.10
N LEU A 31 -18.35 -7.98 -6.51
CA LEU A 31 -17.55 -8.97 -5.79
C LEU A 31 -16.56 -9.69 -6.71
N ALA A 32 -16.95 -10.02 -7.96
CA ALA A 32 -16.03 -10.57 -8.95
C ALA A 32 -14.89 -9.59 -9.27
N PHE A 33 -15.19 -8.29 -9.43
CA PHE A 33 -14.17 -7.26 -9.59
C PHE A 33 -13.23 -7.20 -8.36
N VAL A 34 -13.78 -7.19 -7.14
CA VAL A 34 -12.98 -7.20 -5.89
C VAL A 34 -12.14 -8.46 -5.78
N ALA A 35 -12.69 -9.63 -6.10
CA ALA A 35 -11.95 -10.89 -6.09
C ALA A 35 -10.78 -10.88 -7.08
N GLY A 36 -10.98 -10.35 -8.30
CA GLY A 36 -9.91 -10.16 -9.28
C GLY A 36 -8.80 -9.24 -8.77
N MET A 37 -9.16 -8.14 -8.12
CA MET A 37 -8.18 -7.23 -7.50
C MET A 37 -7.45 -7.90 -6.34
N GLY A 38 -8.15 -8.67 -5.52
CA GLY A 38 -7.56 -9.46 -4.43
C GLY A 38 -6.58 -10.51 -4.95
N LEU A 39 -6.96 -11.21 -6.04
CA LEU A 39 -6.12 -12.21 -6.69
C LEU A 39 -4.83 -11.59 -7.27
N SER A 40 -4.95 -10.46 -7.96
CA SER A 40 -3.78 -9.70 -8.45
C SER A 40 -2.88 -9.26 -7.30
N SER A 41 -3.48 -8.76 -6.21
CA SER A 41 -2.73 -8.33 -5.02
C SER A 41 -2.03 -9.49 -4.30
N LEU A 42 -2.64 -10.68 -4.30
CA LEU A 42 -2.03 -11.91 -3.82
C LEU A 42 -0.82 -12.29 -4.66
N GLY A 43 -0.96 -12.30 -5.99
CA GLY A 43 0.13 -12.59 -6.92
C GLY A 43 1.29 -11.59 -6.78
N ASP A 44 0.99 -10.31 -6.66
CA ASP A 44 2.00 -9.25 -6.46
C ASP A 44 2.75 -9.44 -5.13
N ALA A 45 2.06 -9.77 -4.04
CA ALA A 45 2.68 -10.04 -2.74
C ALA A 45 3.52 -11.32 -2.76
N ALA A 46 3.04 -12.37 -3.43
CA ALA A 46 3.78 -13.60 -3.62
C ALA A 46 5.07 -13.37 -4.44
N TRP A 47 4.96 -12.64 -5.54
CA TRP A 47 6.10 -12.24 -6.36
C TRP A 47 7.12 -11.41 -5.57
N TYR A 48 6.63 -10.44 -4.77
CA TYR A 48 7.50 -9.58 -3.97
C TYR A 48 8.35 -10.40 -2.98
N VAL A 49 7.76 -11.34 -2.26
CA VAL A 49 8.46 -12.24 -1.34
C VAL A 49 9.47 -13.10 -2.11
N ALA A 50 9.07 -13.71 -3.22
CA ALA A 50 9.93 -14.56 -4.04
C ALA A 50 11.12 -13.79 -4.63
N LEU A 51 10.87 -12.60 -5.18
CA LEU A 51 11.91 -11.74 -5.73
C LEU A 51 12.92 -11.33 -4.66
N THR A 52 12.42 -10.82 -3.53
CA THR A 52 13.29 -10.32 -2.45
C THR A 52 14.09 -11.47 -1.81
N TRP A 53 13.46 -12.60 -1.60
CA TRP A 53 14.13 -13.82 -1.12
C TRP A 53 15.22 -14.28 -2.08
N THR A 54 14.93 -14.36 -3.38
CA THR A 54 15.89 -14.77 -4.40
C THR A 54 17.07 -13.78 -4.48
N LEU A 55 16.79 -12.47 -4.52
CA LEU A 55 17.81 -11.43 -4.57
C LEU A 55 18.79 -11.55 -3.39
N THR A 56 18.29 -11.74 -2.17
CA THR A 56 19.18 -11.87 -0.99
C THR A 56 19.98 -13.17 -0.95
N ARG A 57 19.69 -14.13 -1.83
CA ARG A 57 20.49 -15.37 -1.99
C ARG A 57 21.54 -15.26 -3.09
N VAL A 58 21.27 -14.48 -4.14
CA VAL A 58 22.15 -14.38 -5.32
C VAL A 58 22.99 -13.12 -5.32
N THR A 59 22.74 -12.17 -4.40
CA THR A 59 23.46 -10.90 -4.31
C THR A 59 23.71 -10.49 -2.86
N SER A 60 24.53 -9.43 -2.66
CA SER A 60 24.65 -8.80 -1.34
C SER A 60 23.38 -8.00 -0.94
N PRO A 61 23.18 -7.73 0.35
CA PRO A 61 22.06 -6.90 0.83
C PRO A 61 21.99 -5.52 0.15
N ALA A 62 23.12 -4.87 -0.09
CA ALA A 62 23.16 -3.57 -0.75
C ALA A 62 22.69 -3.66 -2.21
N VAL A 63 23.15 -4.66 -2.96
CA VAL A 63 22.70 -4.90 -4.34
C VAL A 63 21.21 -5.23 -4.38
N ALA A 64 20.73 -6.08 -3.49
CA ALA A 64 19.29 -6.41 -3.40
C ALA A 64 18.45 -5.15 -3.11
N GLY A 65 18.90 -4.30 -2.19
CA GLY A 65 18.26 -3.02 -1.89
C GLY A 65 18.27 -2.07 -3.09
N ALA A 66 19.38 -1.99 -3.82
CA ALA A 66 19.48 -1.18 -5.02
C ALA A 66 18.56 -1.67 -6.15
N VAL A 67 18.44 -2.99 -6.35
CA VAL A 67 17.50 -3.59 -7.33
C VAL A 67 16.05 -3.19 -7.02
N LEU A 68 15.64 -3.33 -5.76
CA LEU A 68 14.28 -2.96 -5.34
C LEU A 68 14.04 -1.45 -5.44
N ALA A 69 15.05 -0.64 -5.14
CA ALA A 69 14.99 0.81 -5.28
C ALA A 69 14.84 1.23 -6.75
N LEU A 70 15.74 0.74 -7.63
CA LEU A 70 15.70 1.03 -9.07
C LEU A 70 14.41 0.52 -9.71
N GLY A 71 13.94 -0.68 -9.30
CA GLY A 71 12.66 -1.23 -9.74
C GLY A 71 11.47 -0.35 -9.40
N GLY A 72 11.50 0.39 -8.27
CA GLY A 72 10.43 1.29 -7.84
C GLY A 72 10.40 2.66 -8.53
N LEU A 73 11.52 3.13 -9.09
CA LEU A 73 11.63 4.48 -9.67
C LEU A 73 10.64 4.77 -10.82
N PRO A 74 10.38 3.84 -11.77
CA PRO A 74 9.46 4.11 -12.87
C PRO A 74 8.05 4.48 -12.40
N MET A 75 7.57 3.88 -11.29
CA MET A 75 6.28 4.25 -10.72
C MET A 75 6.26 5.71 -10.28
N LEU A 76 7.31 6.18 -9.60
CA LEU A 76 7.40 7.58 -9.16
C LEU A 76 7.39 8.56 -10.33
N ALA A 77 8.13 8.23 -11.39
CA ALA A 77 8.26 9.09 -12.56
C ALA A 77 6.95 9.18 -13.38
N THR A 78 6.16 8.11 -13.41
CA THR A 78 5.04 7.98 -14.36
C THR A 78 3.65 7.91 -13.71
N LEU A 79 3.55 7.85 -12.37
CA LEU A 79 2.28 7.71 -11.64
C LEU A 79 1.21 8.74 -12.07
N LEU A 80 1.65 9.93 -12.42
CA LEU A 80 0.78 11.03 -12.80
C LEU A 80 0.38 11.01 -14.28
N ALA A 81 1.26 10.50 -15.13
CA ALA A 81 0.92 10.22 -16.52
C ALA A 81 -0.18 9.15 -16.59
N GLY A 82 -0.17 8.17 -15.67
CA GLY A 82 -1.17 7.13 -15.56
C GLY A 82 -2.59 7.65 -15.40
N GLY A 83 -2.79 8.71 -14.61
CA GLY A 83 -4.09 9.37 -14.47
C GLY A 83 -4.59 9.99 -15.78
N ALA A 84 -3.73 10.72 -16.49
CA ALA A 84 -4.07 11.33 -17.77
C ALA A 84 -4.38 10.27 -18.85
N VAL A 85 -3.66 9.16 -18.87
CA VAL A 85 -3.90 8.02 -19.76
C VAL A 85 -5.25 7.36 -19.45
N ALA A 86 -5.57 7.16 -18.16
CA ALA A 86 -6.85 6.61 -17.74
C ALA A 86 -8.04 7.52 -18.13
N ASP A 87 -7.88 8.84 -18.03
CA ASP A 87 -8.88 9.82 -18.46
C ASP A 87 -9.08 9.81 -19.97
N ARG A 88 -8.01 9.64 -20.77
CA ARG A 88 -8.04 9.67 -22.24
C ARG A 88 -8.57 8.39 -22.87
N TYR A 89 -8.10 7.22 -22.43
CA TYR A 89 -8.40 5.93 -23.05
C TYR A 89 -9.49 5.13 -22.33
N GLY A 90 -9.92 5.62 -21.18
CA GLY A 90 -10.89 4.98 -20.27
C GLY A 90 -10.24 4.00 -19.29
N PRO A 91 -10.63 4.06 -18.01
CA PRO A 91 -9.96 3.33 -16.94
C PRO A 91 -10.00 1.82 -17.12
N ARG A 92 -11.12 1.27 -17.64
CA ARG A 92 -11.29 -0.16 -17.87
C ARG A 92 -10.29 -0.70 -18.91
N ARG A 93 -10.11 0.01 -20.03
CA ARG A 93 -9.15 -0.38 -21.08
C ARG A 93 -7.72 -0.34 -20.56
N VAL A 94 -7.37 0.73 -19.83
CA VAL A 94 -6.03 0.90 -19.26
C VAL A 94 -5.72 -0.21 -18.25
N MET A 95 -6.67 -0.59 -17.39
CA MET A 95 -6.47 -1.70 -16.44
C MET A 95 -6.25 -3.04 -17.16
N VAL A 96 -7.09 -3.37 -18.13
CA VAL A 96 -6.97 -4.64 -18.89
C VAL A 96 -5.65 -4.69 -19.66
N SER A 97 -5.27 -3.62 -20.38
CA SER A 97 -4.00 -3.58 -21.11
C SER A 97 -2.79 -3.67 -20.17
N ALA A 98 -2.85 -3.03 -19.01
CA ALA A 98 -1.79 -3.13 -18.00
C ALA A 98 -1.68 -4.56 -17.44
N ASP A 99 -2.78 -5.23 -17.11
CA ASP A 99 -2.76 -6.60 -16.61
C ASP A 99 -2.26 -7.60 -17.66
N LEU A 100 -2.65 -7.45 -18.92
CA LEU A 100 -2.13 -8.28 -20.02
C LEU A 100 -0.63 -8.06 -20.23
N ALA A 101 -0.17 -6.80 -20.15
CA ALA A 101 1.25 -6.49 -20.25
C ALA A 101 2.04 -7.06 -19.06
N ARG A 102 1.51 -6.97 -17.82
CA ARG A 102 2.11 -7.59 -16.62
C ARG A 102 2.18 -9.11 -16.75
N CYS A 103 1.10 -9.74 -17.27
CA CYS A 103 1.11 -11.16 -17.56
C CYS A 103 2.25 -11.53 -18.50
N GLY A 104 2.42 -10.78 -19.61
CA GLY A 104 3.53 -10.97 -20.54
C GLY A 104 4.91 -10.79 -19.90
N VAL A 105 5.09 -9.78 -19.06
CA VAL A 105 6.32 -9.57 -18.28
C VAL A 105 6.61 -10.74 -17.35
N MET A 106 5.60 -11.27 -16.66
CA MET A 106 5.77 -12.42 -15.75
C MET A 106 6.10 -13.71 -16.50
N LEU A 107 5.47 -13.97 -17.64
CA LEU A 107 5.81 -15.14 -18.47
C LEU A 107 7.23 -15.03 -19.03
N ALA A 108 7.62 -13.83 -19.48
CA ALA A 108 9.01 -13.59 -19.91
C ALA A 108 10.02 -13.78 -18.74
N ALA A 109 9.67 -13.33 -17.53
CA ALA A 109 10.48 -13.54 -16.35
C ALA A 109 10.61 -15.04 -16.01
N ALA A 110 9.50 -15.81 -16.05
CA ALA A 110 9.52 -17.25 -15.81
C ALA A 110 10.42 -17.97 -16.83
N SER A 111 10.29 -17.62 -18.11
CA SER A 111 11.11 -18.18 -19.19
C SER A 111 12.59 -17.81 -19.04
N ALA A 112 12.89 -16.55 -18.69
CA ALA A 112 14.26 -16.12 -18.46
C ALA A 112 14.91 -16.88 -17.28
N VAL A 113 14.17 -17.02 -16.16
CA VAL A 113 14.65 -17.77 -14.98
C VAL A 113 14.90 -19.25 -15.31
N ALA A 114 14.05 -19.84 -16.16
CA ALA A 114 14.21 -21.24 -16.57
C ALA A 114 15.43 -21.47 -17.48
N VAL A 115 15.77 -20.50 -18.34
CA VAL A 115 16.86 -20.63 -19.33
C VAL A 115 18.21 -20.18 -18.81
N ILE A 116 18.25 -19.02 -18.15
CA ILE A 116 19.52 -18.36 -17.73
C ILE A 116 19.66 -18.21 -16.21
N GLY A 117 18.65 -18.65 -15.44
CA GLY A 117 18.61 -18.45 -14.01
C GLY A 117 18.20 -17.03 -13.58
N PRO A 118 18.18 -16.74 -12.26
CA PRO A 118 17.79 -15.45 -11.72
C PRO A 118 18.95 -14.44 -11.80
N VAL A 119 19.21 -13.88 -12.98
CA VAL A 119 20.28 -12.87 -13.18
C VAL A 119 19.80 -11.46 -12.80
N VAL A 120 20.62 -10.70 -12.08
CA VAL A 120 20.27 -9.39 -11.52
C VAL A 120 19.75 -8.40 -12.56
N PRO A 121 20.35 -8.17 -13.73
CA PRO A 121 19.84 -7.23 -14.72
C PRO A 121 18.41 -7.57 -15.19
N ALA A 122 18.09 -8.86 -15.37
CA ALA A 122 16.74 -9.29 -15.75
C ALA A 122 15.74 -9.02 -14.63
N LEU A 123 16.11 -9.25 -13.36
CA LEU A 123 15.26 -8.96 -12.22
C LEU A 123 14.98 -7.46 -12.05
N VAL A 124 15.99 -6.60 -12.28
CA VAL A 124 15.81 -5.14 -12.33
C VAL A 124 14.83 -4.75 -13.43
N ALA A 125 14.99 -5.28 -14.64
CA ALA A 125 14.12 -4.98 -15.76
C ALA A 125 12.67 -5.39 -15.48
N VAL A 126 12.46 -6.59 -14.94
CA VAL A 126 11.12 -7.08 -14.54
C VAL A 126 10.50 -6.17 -13.48
N ALA A 127 11.23 -5.84 -12.41
CA ALA A 127 10.75 -4.97 -11.34
C ALA A 127 10.39 -3.57 -11.88
N ALA A 128 11.22 -3.00 -12.76
CA ALA A 128 10.99 -1.70 -13.37
C ALA A 128 9.77 -1.71 -14.30
N LEU A 129 9.60 -2.75 -15.13
CA LEU A 129 8.45 -2.88 -16.02
C LEU A 129 7.14 -3.06 -15.24
N LEU A 130 7.12 -3.90 -14.20
CA LEU A 130 5.95 -4.05 -13.35
C LEU A 130 5.60 -2.75 -12.63
N SER A 131 6.61 -2.03 -12.12
CA SER A 131 6.45 -0.73 -11.47
C SER A 131 5.86 0.31 -12.43
N LEU A 132 6.36 0.36 -13.67
CA LEU A 132 5.85 1.22 -14.73
C LEU A 132 4.37 0.91 -15.03
N LEU A 133 4.03 -0.36 -15.21
CA LEU A 133 2.66 -0.79 -15.50
C LEU A 133 1.70 -0.51 -14.33
N ASN A 134 2.20 -0.64 -13.08
CA ASN A 134 1.46 -0.27 -11.88
C ASN A 134 1.12 1.22 -11.83
N ALA A 135 1.99 2.09 -12.32
CA ALA A 135 1.75 3.53 -12.38
C ALA A 135 0.53 3.91 -13.24
N TYR A 136 0.19 3.10 -14.24
CA TYR A 136 -1.03 3.26 -15.04
C TYR A 136 -2.23 2.56 -14.43
N PHE A 137 -2.03 1.38 -13.85
CA PHE A 137 -3.09 0.56 -13.26
C PHE A 137 -3.73 1.21 -12.03
N VAL A 138 -2.94 1.73 -11.09
CA VAL A 138 -3.43 2.27 -9.82
C VAL A 138 -4.39 3.44 -10.00
N PRO A 139 -4.08 4.50 -10.78
CA PRO A 139 -5.02 5.59 -11.03
C PRO A 139 -6.27 5.13 -11.79
N ALA A 140 -6.10 4.24 -12.78
CA ALA A 140 -7.21 3.68 -13.55
C ALA A 140 -8.17 2.90 -12.64
N SER A 141 -7.66 2.09 -11.72
CA SER A 141 -8.48 1.39 -10.71
C SER A 141 -9.27 2.37 -9.83
N GLY A 142 -8.63 3.47 -9.40
CA GLY A 142 -9.30 4.54 -8.65
C GLY A 142 -10.44 5.20 -9.44
N ALA A 143 -10.25 5.42 -10.74
CA ALA A 143 -11.23 6.04 -11.63
C ALA A 143 -12.37 5.09 -12.03
N LEU A 144 -12.15 3.77 -12.08
CA LEU A 144 -13.15 2.78 -12.44
C LEU A 144 -14.16 2.54 -11.31
N ARG A 145 -13.72 2.45 -10.06
CA ARG A 145 -14.58 2.11 -8.90
C ARG A 145 -15.85 2.95 -8.78
N PRO A 146 -15.80 4.30 -8.87
CA PRO A 146 -17.02 5.11 -8.82
C PRO A 146 -17.98 4.88 -10.00
N GLN A 147 -17.51 4.26 -11.09
CA GLN A 147 -18.35 3.94 -12.24
C GLN A 147 -19.11 2.62 -12.06
N LEU A 148 -18.69 1.79 -11.12
CA LEU A 148 -19.28 0.47 -10.85
C LEU A 148 -20.38 0.51 -9.78
N LEU A 149 -20.44 1.57 -8.97
CA LEU A 149 -21.31 1.68 -7.82
C LEU A 149 -22.09 3.00 -7.81
N PRO A 150 -23.35 3.01 -7.36
CA PRO A 150 -24.07 4.24 -7.03
C PRO A 150 -23.36 5.03 -5.92
N SER A 151 -23.47 6.36 -5.95
CA SER A 151 -22.79 7.25 -4.99
C SER A 151 -23.06 6.90 -3.52
N ARG A 152 -24.29 6.47 -3.19
CA ARG A 152 -24.68 6.03 -1.83
C ARG A 152 -23.93 4.79 -1.33
N HIS A 153 -23.35 3.98 -2.23
CA HIS A 153 -22.64 2.74 -1.91
C HIS A 153 -21.11 2.85 -2.03
N LEU A 154 -20.58 4.01 -2.42
CA LEU A 154 -19.13 4.18 -2.63
C LEU A 154 -18.29 3.91 -1.38
N VAL A 155 -18.75 4.33 -0.19
CA VAL A 155 -18.02 4.11 1.06
C VAL A 155 -17.91 2.60 1.35
N ARG A 156 -19.05 1.88 1.31
CA ARG A 156 -19.08 0.43 1.53
C ARG A 156 -18.29 -0.32 0.44
N GLY A 157 -18.45 0.08 -0.82
CA GLY A 157 -17.71 -0.52 -1.93
C GLY A 157 -16.20 -0.33 -1.81
N ASN A 158 -15.73 0.87 -1.44
CA ASN A 158 -14.32 1.09 -1.19
C ASN A 158 -13.80 0.24 -0.01
N ALA A 159 -14.58 0.09 1.06
CA ALA A 159 -14.23 -0.80 2.17
C ALA A 159 -14.10 -2.25 1.72
N THR A 160 -15.08 -2.77 0.95
CA THR A 160 -15.04 -4.13 0.38
C THR A 160 -13.82 -4.32 -0.55
N TYR A 161 -13.52 -3.32 -1.39
CA TYR A 161 -12.33 -3.32 -2.24
C TYR A 161 -11.04 -3.40 -1.43
N LEU A 162 -10.90 -2.58 -0.39
CA LEU A 162 -9.71 -2.58 0.47
C LEU A 162 -9.56 -3.90 1.23
N LEU A 163 -10.66 -4.49 1.70
CA LEU A 163 -10.63 -5.81 2.34
C LEU A 163 -10.15 -6.89 1.36
N GLY A 164 -10.64 -6.90 0.11
CA GLY A 164 -10.17 -7.82 -0.92
C GLY A 164 -8.68 -7.65 -1.20
N LEU A 165 -8.23 -6.41 -1.37
CA LEU A 165 -6.83 -6.08 -1.63
C LEU A 165 -5.91 -6.52 -0.47
N ARG A 166 -6.28 -6.18 0.77
CA ARG A 166 -5.49 -6.53 1.97
C ARG A 166 -5.52 -8.02 2.27
N GLY A 167 -6.67 -8.68 2.05
CA GLY A 167 -6.76 -10.13 2.14
C GLY A 167 -5.82 -10.84 1.17
N GLY A 168 -5.79 -10.37 -0.09
CA GLY A 168 -4.84 -10.87 -1.09
C GLY A 168 -3.38 -10.66 -0.65
N GLN A 169 -3.03 -9.47 -0.18
CA GLN A 169 -1.67 -9.18 0.34
C GLN A 169 -1.28 -10.09 1.51
N ALA A 170 -2.19 -10.29 2.47
CA ALA A 170 -1.93 -11.12 3.64
C ALA A 170 -1.69 -12.59 3.26
N ALA A 171 -2.47 -13.13 2.33
CA ALA A 171 -2.33 -14.50 1.85
C ALA A 171 -1.14 -14.68 0.90
N GLY A 172 -0.79 -13.65 0.14
CA GLY A 172 0.25 -13.70 -0.88
C GLY A 172 1.65 -13.97 -0.33
N GLY A 173 1.99 -13.43 0.84
CA GLY A 173 3.28 -13.67 1.48
C GLY A 173 3.57 -15.16 1.74
N PRO A 174 2.76 -15.88 2.54
CA PRO A 174 2.94 -17.31 2.79
C PRO A 174 2.84 -18.16 1.53
N ILE A 175 1.91 -17.85 0.63
CA ILE A 175 1.74 -18.57 -0.64
C ILE A 175 2.99 -18.39 -1.52
N GLY A 176 3.50 -17.18 -1.64
CA GLY A 176 4.73 -16.89 -2.39
C GLY A 176 5.93 -17.63 -1.83
N ALA A 177 6.08 -17.66 -0.51
CA ALA A 177 7.13 -18.41 0.16
C ALA A 177 7.04 -19.90 -0.13
N ALA A 178 5.84 -20.51 0.02
CA ALA A 178 5.62 -21.91 -0.28
C ALA A 178 5.91 -22.25 -1.76
N LEU A 179 5.47 -21.40 -2.68
CA LEU A 179 5.73 -21.58 -4.11
C LEU A 179 7.22 -21.48 -4.46
N VAL A 180 7.98 -20.61 -3.77
CA VAL A 180 9.44 -20.52 -3.92
C VAL A 180 10.11 -21.82 -3.49
N ASP A 181 9.68 -22.41 -2.37
CA ASP A 181 10.25 -23.66 -1.86
C ASP A 181 9.93 -24.85 -2.78
N ILE A 182 8.78 -24.84 -3.48
CA ILE A 182 8.34 -25.93 -4.38
C ILE A 182 8.98 -25.82 -5.78
N GLY A 183 8.98 -24.65 -6.38
CA GLY A 183 9.36 -24.46 -7.79
C GLY A 183 10.12 -23.18 -8.08
N GLY A 184 10.64 -22.52 -7.04
CA GLY A 184 11.48 -21.33 -7.17
C GLY A 184 10.74 -20.11 -7.75
N LEU A 185 11.54 -19.11 -8.11
CA LEU A 185 11.06 -17.83 -8.63
C LEU A 185 10.23 -17.98 -9.93
N GLY A 186 10.57 -18.95 -10.78
CA GLY A 186 9.86 -19.20 -12.05
C GLY A 186 8.41 -19.62 -11.84
N LEU A 187 8.14 -20.52 -10.88
CA LEU A 187 6.78 -20.94 -10.55
C LEU A 187 5.95 -19.76 -10.03
N VAL A 188 6.53 -18.95 -9.15
CA VAL A 188 5.83 -17.74 -8.63
C VAL A 188 5.51 -16.78 -9.76
N ALA A 189 6.42 -16.58 -10.71
CA ALA A 189 6.15 -15.75 -11.89
C ALA A 189 4.98 -16.29 -12.73
N CYS A 190 4.89 -17.60 -12.96
CA CYS A 190 3.76 -18.23 -13.67
C CYS A 190 2.44 -18.00 -12.91
N VAL A 191 2.43 -18.24 -11.60
CA VAL A 191 1.23 -18.05 -10.76
C VAL A 191 0.79 -16.58 -10.78
N ASN A 192 1.74 -15.64 -10.70
CA ASN A 192 1.41 -14.21 -10.79
C ASN A 192 0.91 -13.82 -12.19
N ALA A 193 1.45 -14.40 -13.27
CA ALA A 193 0.91 -14.21 -14.61
C ALA A 193 -0.57 -14.61 -14.69
N VAL A 194 -0.93 -15.78 -14.13
CA VAL A 194 -2.32 -16.25 -14.05
C VAL A 194 -3.18 -15.31 -13.21
N SER A 195 -2.65 -14.76 -12.11
CA SER A 195 -3.38 -13.79 -11.29
C SER A 195 -3.75 -12.52 -12.06
N PHE A 196 -2.85 -12.02 -12.92
CA PHE A 196 -3.14 -10.89 -13.79
C PHE A 196 -4.19 -11.20 -14.87
N LEU A 197 -4.20 -12.41 -15.42
CA LEU A 197 -5.28 -12.84 -16.34
C LEU A 197 -6.63 -12.89 -15.62
N GLY A 198 -6.66 -13.42 -14.40
CA GLY A 198 -7.86 -13.43 -13.56
C GLY A 198 -8.35 -12.01 -13.24
N SER A 199 -7.43 -11.08 -12.93
CA SER A 199 -7.74 -9.67 -12.74
C SER A 199 -8.30 -9.02 -14.01
N ALA A 200 -7.65 -9.23 -15.16
CA ALA A 200 -8.13 -8.71 -16.45
C ALA A 200 -9.54 -9.23 -16.79
N ALA A 201 -9.80 -10.53 -16.58
CA ALA A 201 -11.12 -11.13 -16.78
C ALA A 201 -12.17 -10.51 -15.85
N ALA A 202 -11.83 -10.30 -14.58
CA ALA A 202 -12.70 -9.64 -13.60
C ALA A 202 -13.02 -8.19 -13.99
N VAL A 203 -12.02 -7.43 -14.46
CA VAL A 203 -12.20 -6.07 -14.98
C VAL A 203 -13.07 -6.07 -16.23
N LEU A 204 -12.90 -7.05 -17.12
CA LEU A 204 -13.73 -7.21 -18.34
C LEU A 204 -15.18 -7.56 -18.00
N SER A 205 -15.44 -8.31 -16.93
CA SER A 205 -16.80 -8.62 -16.46
C SER A 205 -17.48 -7.43 -15.77
N ALA A 206 -16.70 -6.51 -15.22
CA ALA A 206 -17.19 -5.32 -14.53
C ALA A 206 -17.74 -4.30 -15.53
N ARG A 207 -19.08 -4.13 -15.54
CA ARG A 207 -19.76 -3.18 -16.44
C ARG A 207 -20.06 -1.87 -15.70
N PRO A 208 -19.59 -0.71 -16.19
CA PRO A 208 -19.95 0.58 -15.65
C PRO A 208 -21.48 0.81 -15.69
N LEU A 209 -22.01 1.49 -14.69
CA LEU A 209 -23.42 1.84 -14.63
C LEU A 209 -23.80 2.78 -15.79
N ALA A 210 -24.97 2.60 -16.39
CA ALA A 210 -25.45 3.42 -17.50
C ALA A 210 -25.50 4.92 -17.18
N ALA A 211 -25.81 5.28 -15.93
CA ALA A 211 -25.77 6.67 -15.44
C ALA A 211 -24.34 7.26 -15.47
N SER A 212 -23.33 6.48 -15.09
CA SER A 212 -21.91 6.89 -15.13
C SER A 212 -21.43 7.08 -16.57
N GLN A 213 -21.86 6.23 -17.49
CA GLN A 213 -21.54 6.35 -18.91
C GLN A 213 -22.10 7.65 -19.52
N ARG A 214 -23.37 7.99 -19.21
CA ARG A 214 -24.00 9.24 -19.65
C ARG A 214 -23.33 10.47 -19.07
N SER A 215 -22.91 10.41 -17.79
CA SER A 215 -22.18 11.52 -17.15
C SER A 215 -20.78 11.69 -17.70
N ALA A 216 -20.08 10.61 -18.07
CA ALA A 216 -18.78 10.67 -18.72
C ALA A 216 -18.84 11.26 -20.12
N ALA A 217 -19.90 10.93 -20.90
CA ALA A 217 -20.14 11.48 -22.24
C ALA A 217 -20.46 12.99 -22.24
N LYS A 218 -20.97 13.52 -21.12
CA LYS A 218 -21.31 14.94 -20.95
C LYS A 218 -20.21 15.77 -20.28
N ARG A 219 -19.06 15.16 -19.92
CA ARG A 219 -17.95 15.94 -19.34
C ARG A 219 -17.40 16.91 -20.39
N PRO A 220 -17.26 18.19 -20.06
CA PRO A 220 -16.52 19.11 -20.90
C PRO A 220 -15.10 18.60 -21.11
N PRO A 221 -14.48 18.94 -22.26
CA PRO A 221 -13.08 18.58 -22.51
C PRO A 221 -12.23 18.97 -21.31
N PRO A 222 -11.18 18.23 -20.96
CA PRO A 222 -10.34 18.52 -19.83
C PRO A 222 -9.87 19.97 -19.96
N GLN A 223 -10.26 20.84 -19.01
CA GLN A 223 -9.64 22.15 -18.92
C GLN A 223 -8.13 21.94 -18.85
N GLU A 224 -7.36 22.74 -19.56
CA GLU A 224 -5.91 22.71 -19.55
C GLU A 224 -5.43 22.81 -18.12
N ARG A 225 -5.15 21.63 -17.53
CA ARG A 225 -4.56 21.59 -16.21
C ARG A 225 -3.14 22.11 -16.33
N PRO A 226 -2.69 23.02 -15.43
CA PRO A 226 -1.31 23.48 -15.47
C PRO A 226 -0.35 22.29 -15.53
N PRO A 227 0.80 22.43 -16.19
CA PRO A 227 1.81 21.38 -16.29
C PRO A 227 2.07 20.75 -14.93
N PHE A 228 2.24 19.44 -14.91
CA PHE A 228 2.39 18.69 -13.66
C PHE A 228 3.46 19.26 -12.72
N LEU A 229 4.63 19.61 -13.23
CA LEU A 229 5.69 20.26 -12.44
C LEU A 229 5.23 21.56 -11.81
N ALA A 230 4.36 22.32 -12.48
CA ALA A 230 3.78 23.53 -11.93
C ALA A 230 2.82 23.23 -10.77
N GLN A 231 2.05 22.13 -10.85
CA GLN A 231 1.16 21.70 -9.77
C GLN A 231 1.95 21.24 -8.54
N ILE A 232 3.00 20.42 -8.73
CA ILE A 232 3.91 20.02 -7.65
C ILE A 232 4.57 21.23 -7.03
N ARG A 233 5.15 22.13 -7.86
CA ARG A 233 5.82 23.34 -7.38
C ARG A 233 4.88 24.22 -6.57
N ALA A 234 3.64 24.40 -7.01
CA ALA A 234 2.62 25.17 -6.29
C ALA A 234 2.26 24.49 -4.95
N GLY A 235 2.10 23.17 -4.94
CA GLY A 235 1.85 22.42 -3.71
C GLY A 235 3.02 22.47 -2.74
N LEU A 236 4.25 22.26 -3.21
CA LEU A 236 5.47 22.38 -2.38
C LEU A 236 5.62 23.78 -1.80
N ARG A 237 5.36 24.81 -2.60
CA ARG A 237 5.40 26.20 -2.12
C ARG A 237 4.35 26.45 -1.04
N TYR A 238 3.15 25.93 -1.20
CA TYR A 238 2.10 26.03 -0.19
C TYR A 238 2.47 25.31 1.11
N VAL A 239 2.95 24.06 1.03
CA VAL A 239 3.41 23.29 2.20
C VAL A 239 4.61 23.98 2.86
N ALA A 240 5.56 24.50 2.09
CA ALA A 240 6.72 25.24 2.61
C ALA A 240 6.34 26.52 3.33
N GLY A 241 5.30 27.21 2.85
CA GLY A 241 4.78 28.44 3.47
C GLY A 241 4.01 28.20 4.77
N GLU A 242 3.35 27.05 4.90
CA GLU A 242 2.54 26.72 6.09
C GLU A 242 3.33 25.84 7.06
N ARG A 243 3.80 26.43 8.18
CA ARG A 243 4.66 25.74 9.17
C ARG A 243 4.08 24.43 9.66
N ARG A 244 2.75 24.35 9.89
CA ARG A 244 2.08 23.14 10.39
C ARG A 244 2.15 22.00 9.39
N LEU A 245 1.86 22.30 8.12
CA LEU A 245 1.91 21.30 7.04
C LEU A 245 3.34 20.88 6.74
N ARG A 246 4.30 21.80 6.77
CA ARG A 246 5.71 21.48 6.58
C ARG A 246 6.21 20.50 7.63
N LEU A 247 5.95 20.76 8.92
CA LEU A 247 6.35 19.86 10.01
C LEU A 247 5.60 18.53 9.94
N LEU A 248 4.31 18.54 9.57
CA LEU A 248 3.55 17.32 9.35
C LEU A 248 4.17 16.47 8.23
N MET A 249 4.59 17.06 7.10
CA MET A 249 5.24 16.33 6.01
C MET A 249 6.61 15.77 6.43
N VAL A 250 7.35 16.49 7.26
CA VAL A 250 8.61 15.97 7.84
C VAL A 250 8.32 14.74 8.71
N VAL A 251 7.29 14.78 9.56
CA VAL A 251 6.87 13.64 10.38
C VAL A 251 6.45 12.46 9.47
N VAL A 252 5.65 12.72 8.42
CA VAL A 252 5.29 11.69 7.43
C VAL A 252 6.55 11.07 6.83
N GLY A 253 7.48 11.89 6.33
CA GLY A 253 8.73 11.40 5.73
C GLY A 253 9.59 10.56 6.69
N LEU A 254 9.73 10.99 7.95
CA LEU A 254 10.49 10.25 8.96
C LEU A 254 9.83 8.91 9.31
N VAL A 255 8.49 8.89 9.50
CA VAL A 255 7.73 7.67 9.81
C VAL A 255 7.80 6.68 8.65
N GLU A 256 7.60 7.15 7.42
CA GLU A 256 7.68 6.30 6.24
C GLU A 256 9.10 5.76 6.04
N LEU A 257 10.13 6.60 6.15
CA LEU A 257 11.52 6.19 5.99
C LEU A 257 11.95 5.22 7.10
N SER A 258 11.50 5.43 8.33
CA SER A 258 11.73 4.51 9.46
C SER A 258 11.20 3.10 9.19
N ASN A 259 10.09 2.96 8.48
CA ASN A 259 9.43 1.68 8.24
C ASN A 259 9.72 1.08 6.85
N ALA A 260 10.00 1.91 5.83
CA ALA A 260 10.11 1.47 4.44
C ALA A 260 11.17 0.38 4.24
N GLY A 261 12.37 0.59 4.75
CA GLY A 261 13.45 -0.41 4.67
C GLY A 261 13.14 -1.70 5.43
N PRO A 262 12.83 -1.63 6.75
CA PRO A 262 12.48 -2.79 7.55
C PRO A 262 11.32 -3.63 7.00
N LEU A 263 10.26 -3.01 6.48
CA LEU A 263 9.10 -3.72 5.92
C LEU A 263 9.35 -4.30 4.52
N ASN A 264 10.42 -3.91 3.86
CA ASN A 264 10.76 -4.40 2.54
C ASN A 264 11.90 -5.44 2.60
N ILE A 265 13.13 -5.03 2.34
CA ILE A 265 14.26 -5.97 2.34
C ILE A 265 14.64 -6.41 3.77
N GLY A 266 14.45 -5.55 4.76
CA GLY A 266 14.75 -5.86 6.16
C GLY A 266 14.00 -7.07 6.70
N VAL A 267 12.75 -7.27 6.29
CA VAL A 267 11.94 -8.43 6.68
C VAL A 267 12.58 -9.75 6.24
N VAL A 268 13.13 -9.80 5.04
CA VAL A 268 13.77 -11.01 4.50
C VAL A 268 15.09 -11.28 5.23
N LEU A 269 15.90 -10.24 5.44
CA LEU A 269 17.18 -10.38 6.12
C LEU A 269 17.00 -10.79 7.58
N PHE A 270 16.02 -10.20 8.28
CA PHE A 270 15.64 -10.62 9.62
C PHE A 270 15.18 -12.10 9.66
N ALA A 271 14.29 -12.51 8.73
CA ALA A 271 13.83 -13.90 8.69
C ALA A 271 14.99 -14.88 8.48
N ARG A 272 15.99 -14.52 7.66
CA ARG A 272 17.20 -15.32 7.45
C ARG A 272 18.07 -15.41 8.71
N GLU A 273 18.29 -14.28 9.41
CA GLU A 273 19.04 -14.28 10.69
C GLU A 273 18.34 -15.11 11.76
N ALA A 274 16.98 -15.11 11.76
CA ALA A 274 16.20 -15.97 12.64
C ALA A 274 16.23 -17.46 12.20
N GLY A 275 17.06 -17.84 11.25
CA GLY A 275 17.20 -19.22 10.77
C GLY A 275 15.98 -19.74 10.00
N SER A 276 15.12 -18.86 9.50
CA SER A 276 13.89 -19.24 8.83
C SER A 276 14.08 -19.31 7.30
N ALA A 277 13.36 -20.25 6.67
CA ALA A 277 13.20 -20.29 5.22
C ALA A 277 12.29 -19.15 4.72
N ALA A 278 11.98 -19.10 3.41
CA ALA A 278 11.10 -18.10 2.80
C ALA A 278 9.75 -17.96 3.52
N GLY A 279 9.22 -19.05 4.11
CA GLY A 279 8.02 -19.07 4.93
C GLY A 279 8.01 -18.07 6.08
N GLY A 280 9.15 -17.84 6.74
CA GLY A 280 9.28 -16.85 7.79
C GLY A 280 9.02 -15.42 7.29
N THR A 281 9.55 -15.07 6.13
CA THR A 281 9.27 -13.77 5.48
C THR A 281 7.79 -13.59 5.19
N GLY A 282 7.16 -14.62 4.61
CA GLY A 282 5.72 -14.63 4.34
C GLY A 282 4.90 -14.43 5.61
N LEU A 283 5.25 -15.12 6.69
CA LEU A 283 4.56 -15.03 7.99
C LEU A 283 4.68 -13.63 8.59
N LEU A 284 5.86 -13.01 8.56
CA LEU A 284 6.09 -11.66 9.06
C LEU A 284 5.26 -10.62 8.30
N LEU A 285 5.23 -10.67 6.97
CA LEU A 285 4.42 -9.76 6.15
C LEU A 285 2.92 -9.97 6.36
N SER A 286 2.48 -11.22 6.54
CA SER A 286 1.09 -11.52 6.88
C SER A 286 0.70 -10.99 8.25
N ALA A 287 1.58 -11.09 9.24
CA ALA A 287 1.36 -10.53 10.57
C ALA A 287 1.20 -9.00 10.48
N PHE A 288 2.07 -8.32 9.75
CA PHE A 288 1.93 -6.88 9.50
C PHE A 288 0.59 -6.52 8.85
N THR A 289 0.21 -7.23 7.79
CA THR A 289 -1.03 -6.97 7.07
C THR A 289 -2.26 -7.25 7.94
N ALA A 290 -2.22 -8.31 8.76
CA ALA A 290 -3.27 -8.61 9.73
C ALA A 290 -3.41 -7.48 10.77
N GLY A 291 -2.31 -7.01 11.34
CA GLY A 291 -2.31 -5.88 12.27
C GLY A 291 -2.88 -4.60 11.65
N ALA A 292 -2.45 -4.25 10.44
CA ALA A 292 -2.98 -3.11 9.69
C ALA A 292 -4.49 -3.26 9.41
N THR A 293 -4.95 -4.45 9.06
CA THR A 293 -6.38 -4.72 8.85
C THR A 293 -7.19 -4.51 10.13
N VAL A 294 -6.69 -5.00 11.27
CA VAL A 294 -7.33 -4.79 12.58
C VAL A 294 -7.47 -3.29 12.88
N SER A 295 -6.44 -2.48 12.63
CA SER A 295 -6.50 -1.03 12.87
C SER A 295 -7.56 -0.34 12.00
N PHE A 296 -7.67 -0.71 10.71
CA PHE A 296 -8.70 -0.17 9.81
C PHE A 296 -10.11 -0.54 10.27
N VAL A 297 -10.33 -1.81 10.62
CA VAL A 297 -11.63 -2.30 11.12
C VAL A 297 -11.98 -1.59 12.43
N THR A 298 -11.04 -1.47 13.36
CA THR A 298 -11.24 -0.78 14.62
C THR A 298 -11.61 0.69 14.40
N THR A 299 -10.92 1.39 13.49
CA THR A 299 -11.23 2.79 13.19
C THR A 299 -12.60 2.97 12.53
N LEU A 300 -13.05 1.98 11.76
CA LEU A 300 -14.37 1.99 11.12
C LEU A 300 -15.50 1.83 12.15
N ILE A 301 -15.32 0.94 13.15
CA ILE A 301 -16.32 0.65 14.19
C ILE A 301 -16.31 1.72 15.28
N TRP A 302 -15.11 2.14 15.71
CA TRP A 302 -14.91 3.18 16.71
C TRP A 302 -14.12 4.36 16.11
N PRO A 303 -14.80 5.35 15.52
CA PRO A 303 -14.14 6.55 15.03
C PRO A 303 -13.37 7.22 16.18
N THR A 304 -12.06 7.29 16.03
CA THR A 304 -11.20 7.87 17.06
C THR A 304 -11.38 9.38 17.11
N ARG A 305 -12.26 9.86 17.99
CA ARG A 305 -12.37 11.28 18.37
C ARG A 305 -11.27 11.71 19.34
N ARG A 306 -10.15 10.98 19.40
CA ARG A 306 -9.09 11.15 20.38
C ARG A 306 -8.05 12.15 19.91
N ARG A 307 -7.28 12.65 20.89
CA ARG A 307 -6.14 13.55 20.69
C ARG A 307 -5.20 12.95 19.64
N ALA A 308 -5.15 13.53 18.44
CA ALA A 308 -4.31 13.05 17.34
C ALA A 308 -2.83 12.91 17.77
N ALA A 309 -2.35 13.85 18.59
CA ALA A 309 -1.02 13.81 19.16
C ALA A 309 -0.73 12.51 19.93
N LEU A 310 -1.66 12.05 20.77
CA LEU A 310 -1.47 10.82 21.53
C LEU A 310 -1.38 9.60 20.62
N THR A 311 -2.23 9.53 19.59
CA THR A 311 -2.19 8.45 18.60
C THR A 311 -0.86 8.45 17.84
N LEU A 312 -0.37 9.63 17.44
CA LEU A 312 0.92 9.74 16.76
C LEU A 312 2.08 9.35 17.67
N VAL A 313 2.16 9.95 18.86
CA VAL A 313 3.27 9.68 19.80
C VAL A 313 3.29 8.21 20.22
N ALA A 314 2.16 7.67 20.70
CA ALA A 314 2.09 6.29 21.14
C ALA A 314 2.35 5.32 19.97
N GLY A 315 1.72 5.55 18.80
CA GLY A 315 1.89 4.68 17.65
C GLY A 315 3.33 4.67 17.11
N ILE A 316 3.96 5.85 16.96
CA ILE A 316 5.32 5.96 16.44
C ILE A 316 6.35 5.41 17.45
N LEU A 317 6.17 5.67 18.76
CA LEU A 317 7.04 5.07 19.79
C LEU A 317 6.92 3.55 19.82
N THR A 318 5.71 3.02 19.68
CA THR A 318 5.50 1.56 19.60
C THR A 318 6.19 0.97 18.37
N GLN A 319 6.11 1.62 17.19
CA GLN A 319 6.85 1.20 16.01
C GLN A 319 8.37 1.22 16.25
N GLY A 320 8.89 2.28 16.85
CA GLY A 320 10.30 2.35 17.27
C GLY A 320 10.70 1.22 18.20
N ALA A 321 9.89 0.89 19.21
CA ALA A 321 10.11 -0.23 20.11
C ALA A 321 10.10 -1.58 19.37
N CYS A 322 9.21 -1.77 18.39
CA CYS A 322 9.22 -2.95 17.53
C CYS A 322 10.52 -3.07 16.73
N LEU A 323 11.03 -1.96 16.19
CA LEU A 323 12.33 -1.94 15.50
C LEU A 323 13.49 -2.29 16.44
N VAL A 324 13.48 -1.80 17.68
CA VAL A 324 14.45 -2.22 18.70
C VAL A 324 14.35 -3.71 18.98
N THR A 325 13.13 -4.25 19.10
CA THR A 325 12.92 -5.70 19.26
C THR A 325 13.50 -6.49 18.10
N LEU A 326 13.29 -6.05 16.84
CA LEU A 326 13.84 -6.68 15.66
C LEU A 326 15.38 -6.59 15.61
N GLY A 327 15.98 -5.56 16.18
CA GLY A 327 17.44 -5.43 16.26
C GLY A 327 18.10 -6.23 17.39
N THR A 328 17.33 -6.59 18.43
CA THR A 328 17.89 -7.23 19.63
C THR A 328 17.45 -8.68 19.84
N ALA A 329 16.32 -9.08 19.27
CA ALA A 329 15.75 -10.42 19.41
C ALA A 329 15.73 -11.10 18.03
N SER A 330 16.58 -12.08 17.81
CA SER A 330 16.73 -12.80 16.54
C SER A 330 15.81 -14.04 16.43
N SER A 331 14.67 -14.06 17.13
CA SER A 331 13.72 -15.18 17.04
C SER A 331 12.47 -14.83 16.24
N LEU A 332 12.00 -15.76 15.42
CA LEU A 332 10.84 -15.57 14.55
C LEU A 332 9.56 -15.20 15.29
N PRO A 333 9.21 -15.80 16.47
CA PRO A 333 8.00 -15.41 17.21
C PRO A 333 7.97 -13.94 17.63
N TRP A 334 9.09 -13.41 18.11
CA TRP A 334 9.22 -11.99 18.47
C TRP A 334 9.10 -11.09 17.22
N GLY A 335 9.69 -11.53 16.10
CA GLY A 335 9.52 -10.86 14.82
C GLY A 335 8.04 -10.79 14.41
N VAL A 336 7.31 -11.89 14.46
CA VAL A 336 5.87 -11.97 14.12
C VAL A 336 5.06 -11.01 15.00
N ALA A 337 5.30 -11.01 16.31
CA ALA A 337 4.63 -10.08 17.23
C ALA A 337 4.96 -8.61 16.89
N ALA A 338 6.24 -8.29 16.66
CA ALA A 338 6.68 -6.95 16.30
C ALA A 338 6.07 -6.46 14.98
N TYR A 339 6.03 -7.31 13.95
CA TYR A 339 5.42 -6.97 12.66
C TYR A 339 3.90 -6.78 12.78
N PHE A 340 3.20 -7.62 13.55
CA PHE A 340 1.77 -7.44 13.80
C PHE A 340 1.47 -6.10 14.50
N VAL A 341 2.22 -5.79 15.56
CA VAL A 341 2.07 -4.53 16.32
C VAL A 341 2.44 -3.32 15.47
N THR A 342 3.49 -3.43 14.64
CA THR A 342 3.86 -2.38 13.67
C THR A 342 2.73 -2.15 12.67
N GLY A 343 2.13 -3.21 12.12
CA GLY A 343 0.98 -3.10 11.22
C GLY A 343 -0.21 -2.42 11.89
N LEU A 344 -0.56 -2.84 13.10
CA LEU A 344 -1.66 -2.28 13.89
C LEU A 344 -1.46 -0.77 14.13
N THR A 345 -0.29 -0.37 14.55
CA THR A 345 0.02 1.05 14.83
C THR A 345 0.17 1.87 13.55
N SER A 346 0.70 1.29 12.46
CA SER A 346 0.82 1.96 11.16
C SER A 346 -0.53 2.39 10.59
N GLY A 347 -1.57 1.58 10.76
CA GLY A 347 -2.91 1.96 10.32
C GLY A 347 -3.45 3.18 11.08
N PHE A 348 -3.34 3.22 12.40
CA PHE A 348 -3.78 4.36 13.20
C PHE A 348 -2.96 5.62 12.92
N VAL A 349 -1.64 5.51 12.84
CA VAL A 349 -0.73 6.63 12.53
C VAL A 349 -1.02 7.17 11.13
N GLY A 350 -1.13 6.30 10.12
CA GLY A 350 -1.40 6.70 8.74
C GLY A 350 -2.72 7.43 8.57
N ILE A 351 -3.82 6.89 9.14
CA ILE A 351 -5.13 7.55 9.13
C ILE A 351 -5.05 8.93 9.79
N THR A 352 -4.36 9.04 10.92
CA THR A 352 -4.22 10.30 11.65
C THR A 352 -3.43 11.34 10.85
N LEU A 353 -2.30 10.97 10.24
CA LEU A 353 -1.48 11.86 9.41
C LEU A 353 -2.25 12.37 8.19
N VAL A 354 -2.97 11.48 7.49
CA VAL A 354 -3.82 11.83 6.35
C VAL A 354 -4.95 12.79 6.78
N SER A 355 -5.62 12.50 7.89
CA SER A 355 -6.73 13.33 8.40
C SER A 355 -6.26 14.73 8.80
N LEU A 356 -5.09 14.85 9.45
CA LEU A 356 -4.51 16.15 9.79
C LEU A 356 -4.11 16.94 8.54
N ALA A 357 -3.49 16.30 7.55
CA ALA A 357 -3.15 16.94 6.28
C ALA A 357 -4.39 17.47 5.56
N GLN A 358 -5.46 16.69 5.51
CA GLN A 358 -6.73 17.12 4.90
C GLN A 358 -7.39 18.26 5.66
N ARG A 359 -7.38 18.20 7.00
CA ARG A 359 -8.03 19.18 7.85
C ARG A 359 -7.32 20.55 7.82
N TRP A 360 -6.00 20.55 7.79
CA TRP A 360 -5.21 21.79 7.79
C TRP A 360 -5.04 22.40 6.40
N THR A 361 -5.60 21.79 5.38
CA THR A 361 -5.50 22.26 4.01
C THR A 361 -6.85 22.78 3.52
N ALA A 362 -6.84 23.96 2.92
CA ALA A 362 -8.00 24.52 2.24
C ALA A 362 -8.54 23.56 1.16
N THR A 363 -9.85 23.50 0.99
CA THR A 363 -10.51 22.51 0.12
C THR A 363 -9.96 22.51 -1.30
N GLU A 364 -9.64 23.69 -1.84
CA GLU A 364 -9.13 23.91 -3.20
C GLU A 364 -7.70 23.37 -3.39
N LEU A 365 -6.93 23.27 -2.29
CA LEU A 365 -5.53 22.83 -2.29
C LEU A 365 -5.33 21.41 -1.77
N ARG A 366 -6.38 20.75 -1.26
CA ARG A 366 -6.30 19.39 -0.69
C ARG A 366 -5.67 18.40 -1.66
N GLY A 367 -6.09 18.40 -2.91
CA GLY A 367 -5.53 17.50 -3.92
C GLY A 367 -4.02 17.66 -4.09
N ARG A 368 -3.51 18.90 -4.06
CA ARG A 368 -2.07 19.20 -4.18
C ARG A 368 -1.28 18.74 -2.96
N VAL A 369 -1.79 19.01 -1.75
CA VAL A 369 -1.14 18.57 -0.50
C VAL A 369 -1.15 17.05 -0.36
N MET A 370 -2.26 16.39 -0.73
CA MET A 370 -2.34 14.92 -0.72
C MET A 370 -1.38 14.29 -1.75
N SER A 371 -1.17 14.92 -2.90
CA SER A 371 -0.17 14.46 -3.88
C SER A 371 1.25 14.57 -3.34
N ILE A 372 1.56 15.62 -2.58
CA ILE A 372 2.87 15.76 -1.92
C ILE A 372 3.03 14.70 -0.84
N GLN A 373 2.01 14.45 -0.01
CA GLN A 373 2.06 13.39 0.99
C GLN A 373 2.27 12.02 0.32
N ALA A 374 1.57 11.74 -0.77
CA ALA A 374 1.77 10.53 -1.55
C ALA A 374 3.20 10.42 -2.10
N LEU A 375 3.79 11.54 -2.54
CA LEU A 375 5.18 11.56 -2.98
C LEU A 375 6.14 11.17 -1.85
N PHE A 376 5.95 11.66 -0.62
CA PHE A 376 6.75 11.25 0.54
C PHE A 376 6.61 9.75 0.82
N ILE A 377 5.38 9.22 0.78
CA ILE A 377 5.10 7.79 1.01
C ILE A 377 5.78 6.93 -0.06
N TYR A 378 5.56 7.23 -1.34
CA TYR A 378 6.11 6.41 -2.43
C TYR A 378 7.62 6.58 -2.62
N ALA A 379 8.19 7.76 -2.35
CA ALA A 379 9.63 8.00 -2.44
C ALA A 379 10.40 7.33 -1.28
N SER A 380 9.77 7.15 -0.12
CA SER A 380 10.40 6.47 1.02
C SER A 380 10.75 5.02 0.73
N VAL A 381 9.99 4.33 -0.13
CA VAL A 381 10.22 2.92 -0.43
C VAL A 381 11.57 2.70 -1.14
N PRO A 382 11.88 3.33 -2.29
CA PRO A 382 13.17 3.15 -2.92
C PRO A 382 14.34 3.68 -2.07
N LEU A 383 14.14 4.81 -1.37
CA LEU A 383 15.16 5.35 -0.47
C LEU A 383 15.42 4.42 0.72
N GLY A 384 14.36 3.88 1.33
CA GLY A 384 14.46 2.93 2.41
C GLY A 384 15.13 1.62 1.99
N ASN A 385 14.79 1.09 0.81
CA ASN A 385 15.40 -0.13 0.29
C ASN A 385 16.90 0.05 0.02
N LEU A 386 17.29 1.16 -0.61
CA LEU A 386 18.69 1.47 -0.87
C LEU A 386 19.47 1.68 0.44
N GLY A 387 18.90 2.46 1.37
CA GLY A 387 19.53 2.76 2.65
C GLY A 387 19.71 1.52 3.52
N ILE A 388 18.62 0.73 3.72
CA ILE A 388 18.68 -0.41 4.62
C ILE A 388 19.58 -1.53 4.09
N GLY A 389 19.59 -1.80 2.77
CA GLY A 389 20.46 -2.80 2.17
C GLY A 389 21.93 -2.48 2.41
N SER A 390 22.32 -1.23 2.16
CA SER A 390 23.69 -0.76 2.40
C SER A 390 24.03 -0.76 3.89
N MET A 391 23.14 -0.27 4.75
CA MET A 391 23.37 -0.23 6.21
C MET A 391 23.53 -1.63 6.80
N ILE A 392 22.70 -2.60 6.38
CA ILE A 392 22.81 -3.98 6.88
C ILE A 392 24.16 -4.62 6.45
N GLU A 393 24.59 -4.36 5.22
CA GLU A 393 25.87 -4.87 4.73
C GLU A 393 27.07 -4.37 5.55
N TRP A 394 27.04 -3.08 5.97
CA TRP A 394 28.14 -2.46 6.69
C TRP A 394 28.04 -2.55 8.21
N LEU A 395 26.84 -2.49 8.76
CA LEU A 395 26.59 -2.35 10.20
C LEU A 395 25.86 -3.55 10.82
N GLY A 396 25.37 -4.47 9.99
CA GLY A 396 24.51 -5.58 10.41
C GLY A 396 23.07 -5.18 10.69
N VAL A 397 22.20 -6.19 10.87
CA VAL A 397 20.74 -5.99 11.06
C VAL A 397 20.45 -5.24 12.34
N ALA A 398 21.09 -5.59 13.47
CA ALA A 398 20.84 -4.99 14.78
C ALA A 398 21.02 -3.47 14.77
N VAL A 399 22.20 -2.98 14.35
CA VAL A 399 22.52 -1.54 14.33
C VAL A 399 21.61 -0.81 13.34
N THR A 400 21.30 -1.42 12.20
CA THR A 400 20.41 -0.84 11.20
C THR A 400 19.00 -0.67 11.73
N MET A 401 18.43 -1.66 12.43
CA MET A 401 17.10 -1.53 13.04
C MET A 401 17.08 -0.47 14.14
N LEU A 402 18.13 -0.34 14.94
CA LEU A 402 18.27 0.72 15.94
C LEU A 402 18.33 2.11 15.30
N ALA A 403 19.06 2.27 14.19
CA ALA A 403 19.09 3.54 13.46
C ALA A 403 17.71 3.92 12.90
N HIS A 404 16.94 2.95 12.40
CA HIS A 404 15.56 3.18 11.96
C HIS A 404 14.64 3.53 13.14
N ALA A 405 14.84 2.93 14.32
CA ALA A 405 14.14 3.31 15.55
C ALA A 405 14.46 4.76 15.97
N ALA A 406 15.68 5.23 15.77
CA ALA A 406 16.06 6.62 16.04
C ALA A 406 15.29 7.61 15.14
N LEU A 407 14.98 7.25 13.88
CA LEU A 407 14.10 8.07 13.02
C LEU A 407 12.70 8.19 13.60
N SER A 408 12.16 7.10 14.17
CA SER A 408 10.87 7.14 14.89
C SER A 408 10.94 8.09 16.10
N CYS A 409 11.99 8.06 16.87
CA CYS A 409 12.20 8.98 18.00
C CYS A 409 12.29 10.44 17.53
N ALA A 410 12.98 10.70 16.41
CA ALA A 410 13.04 12.05 15.82
C ALA A 410 11.66 12.55 15.37
N ALA A 411 10.85 11.67 14.77
CA ALA A 411 9.47 12.02 14.42
C ALA A 411 8.63 12.37 15.65
N VAL A 412 8.74 11.59 16.72
CA VAL A 412 8.06 11.86 18.01
C VAL A 412 8.52 13.18 18.61
N ALA A 413 9.83 13.46 18.62
CA ALA A 413 10.36 14.73 19.12
C ALA A 413 9.75 15.93 18.39
N ILE A 414 9.57 15.85 17.06
CA ILE A 414 8.90 16.91 16.29
C ILE A 414 7.42 17.04 16.67
N VAL A 415 6.71 15.93 16.87
CA VAL A 415 5.29 15.96 17.29
C VAL A 415 5.15 16.63 18.65
N VAL A 416 5.99 16.29 19.62
CA VAL A 416 5.95 16.80 20.98
C VAL A 416 6.41 18.28 21.04
N ALA A 417 7.48 18.62 20.33
CA ALA A 417 8.02 19.98 20.29
C ALA A 417 7.13 20.99 19.54
N THR A 418 6.20 20.50 18.67
CA THR A 418 5.36 21.39 17.85
C THR A 418 4.00 21.58 18.53
N PRO A 419 3.68 22.81 19.04
CA PRO A 419 2.40 23.05 19.73
C PRO A 419 1.17 22.73 18.88
N ALA A 420 1.23 22.98 17.56
CA ALA A 420 0.15 22.67 16.62
C ALA A 420 -0.11 21.17 16.48
N LEU A 421 0.95 20.33 16.47
CA LEU A 421 0.83 18.88 16.41
C LEU A 421 0.41 18.32 17.76
N ARG A 422 1.01 18.82 18.85
CA ARG A 422 0.70 18.40 20.24
C ARG A 422 -0.75 18.69 20.61
N GLY A 423 -1.30 19.81 20.19
CA GLY A 423 -2.70 20.21 20.43
C GLY A 423 -3.71 19.69 19.41
N ALA A 424 -3.28 18.94 18.38
CA ALA A 424 -4.16 18.49 17.32
C ALA A 424 -5.24 17.52 17.81
N ARG A 425 -6.48 17.73 17.37
CA ARG A 425 -7.63 16.87 17.63
C ARG A 425 -8.31 16.51 16.31
N LEU A 426 -8.97 15.36 16.27
CA LEU A 426 -9.71 14.86 15.09
C LEU A 426 -11.24 15.02 15.25
N ASP A 427 -11.68 15.96 16.10
CA ASP A 427 -13.11 16.24 16.33
C ASP A 427 -13.75 16.87 15.11
#